data_25732b36f045b3c16657e81869e5f544
#
_entry.id   25732b36f045b3c16657e81869e5f544
#
_cell.length_a   1.000
_cell.length_b   1.000
_cell.length_c   1.000
_cell.angle_alpha   90.00
_cell.angle_beta   90.00
_cell.angle_gamma   90.00
#
_symmetry.space_group_name_H-M   'P 1'
#
loop_
_entity.id
_entity.type
_entity.pdbx_description
1 polymer ?
#
loop_
_entity_poly.entity_id
_entity_poly.type
_entity_poly.pdbx_seq_one_letter_code
_entity_poly.pdbx_strand_id
1 'polypeptide(L)'
;MKMPENLEMPQEWTPEQKLFPHQVGFTCPPFDFDAAPTDFLRIAPPTVGVHGWMLHVPDYQHGLDQRKRNFGMLKDFAHCMGRNGVDACGQVGSNWVHASGLGVDGIREFCEKLSDEHGLAFHMAGYAMVEALRAMNVEKIALNAVYHWPDWWQGTAGFLEEAGFDVLWAGNFVDQGWFADQSAVNEQRWIFDGDLADKSFQYVAEKAPAADAYIVNGMCNFRTGQNGQPERMLHQTPRLETMLGKPVIAHDTALYWRMFKSLSVKPQGRHGQLLESL
;
A
#
# COMPACT_ATOMS: atom_id res chain seq x y z
N MET A 1 19.19 -22.55 31.54
CA MET A 1 18.51 -23.49 30.64
C MET A 1 19.20 -23.38 29.28
N LYS A 2 19.99 -24.39 28.86
CA LYS A 2 20.60 -24.37 27.51
C LYS A 2 19.48 -24.58 26.50
N MET A 3 19.38 -23.70 25.53
CA MET A 3 18.51 -23.91 24.37
C MET A 3 18.97 -25.18 23.63
N PRO A 4 18.05 -26.03 23.15
CA PRO A 4 18.43 -27.17 22.33
C PRO A 4 19.21 -26.68 21.09
N GLU A 5 20.30 -27.32 20.77
CA GLU A 5 21.23 -26.92 19.71
C GLU A 5 20.63 -27.04 18.29
N ASN A 6 19.47 -27.67 18.12
CA ASN A 6 18.82 -27.90 16.83
C ASN A 6 17.31 -27.71 16.94
N LEU A 7 16.85 -26.46 17.04
CA LEU A 7 15.48 -26.15 16.71
C LEU A 7 15.40 -25.94 15.17
N GLU A 8 15.40 -27.03 14.43
CA GLU A 8 15.10 -26.97 13.01
C GLU A 8 13.61 -26.64 12.87
N MET A 9 13.34 -25.39 12.48
CA MET A 9 11.98 -25.01 12.06
C MET A 9 11.65 -25.77 10.79
N PRO A 10 10.41 -26.25 10.62
CA PRO A 10 10.01 -26.91 9.40
C PRO A 10 10.32 -26.02 8.18
N GLN A 11 10.85 -26.62 7.13
CA GLN A 11 11.09 -25.88 5.87
C GLN A 11 9.79 -25.58 5.14
N GLU A 12 8.79 -26.42 5.33
CA GLU A 12 7.45 -26.24 4.79
C GLU A 12 6.41 -26.37 5.91
N TRP A 13 5.39 -25.51 5.87
CA TRP A 13 4.29 -25.52 6.83
C TRP A 13 3.06 -26.13 6.21
N THR A 14 2.53 -27.19 6.81
CA THR A 14 1.20 -27.68 6.43
C THR A 14 0.13 -26.76 7.05
N PRO A 15 -1.08 -26.69 6.46
CA PRO A 15 -2.17 -25.89 7.03
C PRO A 15 -2.47 -26.23 8.50
N GLU A 16 -2.32 -27.48 8.90
CA GLU A 16 -2.58 -27.95 10.28
C GLU A 16 -1.51 -27.48 11.29
N GLN A 17 -0.33 -27.09 10.81
CA GLN A 17 0.77 -26.56 11.63
C GLN A 17 0.65 -25.04 11.83
N LYS A 18 -0.21 -24.37 11.07
CA LYS A 18 -0.42 -22.93 11.16
C LYS A 18 -1.53 -22.60 12.12
N LEU A 19 -1.40 -21.45 12.80
CA LEU A 19 -2.46 -20.94 13.68
C LEU A 19 -3.73 -20.57 12.88
N PHE A 20 -3.55 -20.02 11.68
CA PHE A 20 -4.62 -19.74 10.72
C PHE A 20 -4.30 -20.45 9.41
N PRO A 21 -5.31 -21.00 8.69
CA PRO A 21 -5.11 -21.64 7.40
C PRO A 21 -4.36 -20.77 6.39
N HIS A 22 -4.61 -19.46 6.42
CA HIS A 22 -3.87 -18.46 5.66
C HIS A 22 -3.24 -17.44 6.60
N GLN A 23 -2.01 -17.08 6.36
CA GLN A 23 -1.29 -16.08 7.14
C GLN A 23 -0.67 -15.03 6.23
N VAL A 24 -0.81 -13.76 6.59
CA VAL A 24 -0.22 -12.64 5.87
C VAL A 24 0.67 -11.81 6.77
N GLY A 25 1.72 -11.22 6.19
CA GLY A 25 2.64 -10.32 6.86
C GLY A 25 2.66 -8.93 6.22
N PHE A 26 2.71 -7.88 7.04
CA PHE A 26 2.88 -6.50 6.58
C PHE A 26 4.10 -5.86 7.21
N THR A 27 4.88 -5.10 6.44
CA THR A 27 5.81 -4.15 7.03
C THR A 27 5.05 -2.94 7.54
N CYS A 28 5.57 -2.29 8.60
CA CYS A 28 5.23 -0.90 8.88
C CYS A 28 6.29 0.02 8.25
N PRO A 29 5.98 1.30 7.98
CA PRO A 29 7.00 2.30 7.67
C PRO A 29 8.03 2.40 8.79
N PRO A 30 9.27 2.85 8.49
CA PRO A 30 10.26 3.04 9.53
C PRO A 30 9.77 4.02 10.61
N PHE A 31 9.82 3.61 11.87
CA PHE A 31 9.36 4.33 13.06
C PHE A 31 7.86 4.65 13.17
N ASP A 32 7.08 4.40 12.14
CA ASP A 32 5.65 4.69 12.17
C ASP A 32 4.84 3.40 12.21
N PHE A 33 3.76 3.42 12.95
CA PHE A 33 2.74 2.38 12.86
C PHE A 33 1.85 2.66 11.65
N ASP A 34 1.54 1.61 10.91
CA ASP A 34 0.56 1.67 9.83
C ASP A 34 -0.68 0.86 10.19
N ALA A 35 -1.84 1.34 9.78
CA ALA A 35 -3.09 0.65 10.00
C ALA A 35 -3.38 -0.45 8.96
N ALA A 36 -2.52 -0.68 7.98
CA ALA A 36 -2.73 -1.70 6.95
C ALA A 36 -3.03 -3.10 7.52
N PRO A 37 -2.30 -3.61 8.54
CA PRO A 37 -2.66 -4.88 9.17
C PRO A 37 -4.08 -4.89 9.75
N THR A 38 -4.47 -3.80 10.41
CA THR A 38 -5.79 -3.65 11.02
C THR A 38 -6.90 -3.57 9.97
N ASP A 39 -6.71 -2.77 8.93
CA ASP A 39 -7.68 -2.62 7.85
C ASP A 39 -7.85 -3.93 7.07
N PHE A 40 -6.74 -4.61 6.76
CA PHE A 40 -6.79 -5.90 6.09
C PHE A 40 -7.56 -6.93 6.93
N LEU A 41 -7.28 -7.00 8.23
CA LEU A 41 -7.96 -7.93 9.14
C LEU A 41 -9.47 -7.66 9.23
N ARG A 42 -9.90 -6.41 9.14
CA ARG A 42 -11.33 -6.03 9.18
C ARG A 42 -12.13 -6.55 7.99
N ILE A 43 -11.48 -6.77 6.86
CA ILE A 43 -12.12 -7.25 5.63
C ILE A 43 -11.75 -8.69 5.27
N ALA A 44 -10.79 -9.28 5.97
CA ALA A 44 -10.38 -10.66 5.77
C ALA A 44 -11.39 -11.64 6.41
N PRO A 45 -11.63 -12.80 5.82
CA PRO A 45 -12.42 -13.84 6.49
C PRO A 45 -11.66 -14.38 7.73
N PRO A 46 -12.38 -15.00 8.69
CA PRO A 46 -11.78 -15.49 9.95
C PRO A 46 -10.65 -16.52 9.78
N THR A 47 -10.51 -17.09 8.59
CA THR A 47 -9.45 -18.06 8.26
C THR A 47 -8.08 -17.40 8.01
N VAL A 48 -8.00 -16.08 8.01
CA VAL A 48 -6.79 -15.32 7.73
C VAL A 48 -6.22 -14.68 8.99
N GLY A 49 -4.99 -15.01 9.32
CA GLY A 49 -4.18 -14.36 10.36
C GLY A 49 -3.31 -13.25 9.78
N VAL A 50 -3.10 -12.19 10.56
CA VAL A 50 -2.32 -11.01 10.11
C VAL A 50 -1.18 -10.73 11.08
N HIS A 51 0.02 -10.55 10.54
CA HIS A 51 1.25 -10.25 11.28
C HIS A 51 1.81 -8.89 10.83
N GLY A 52 2.38 -8.15 11.76
CA GLY A 52 3.06 -6.89 11.49
C GLY A 52 4.56 -6.99 11.78
N TRP A 53 5.37 -6.29 10.98
CA TRP A 53 6.80 -6.16 11.18
C TRP A 53 7.22 -4.69 11.02
N MET A 54 7.76 -4.10 12.07
CA MET A 54 8.28 -2.74 12.01
C MET A 54 9.69 -2.74 11.40
N LEU A 55 9.87 -1.97 10.34
CA LEU A 55 11.20 -1.68 9.78
C LEU A 55 11.85 -0.61 10.65
N HIS A 56 12.80 -1.01 11.50
CA HIS A 56 13.48 -0.06 12.38
C HIS A 56 14.66 0.61 11.65
N VAL A 57 14.51 1.88 11.31
CA VAL A 57 15.59 2.71 10.74
C VAL A 57 15.92 3.81 11.74
N PRO A 58 17.10 3.78 12.39
CA PRO A 58 17.52 4.85 13.31
C PRO A 58 17.50 6.22 12.62
N ASP A 59 17.05 7.26 13.35
CA ASP A 59 17.02 8.63 12.89
C ASP A 59 16.28 8.84 11.56
N TYR A 60 15.19 8.10 11.35
CA TYR A 60 14.41 8.18 10.14
C TYR A 60 13.72 9.55 10.00
N GLN A 61 13.93 10.20 8.84
CA GLN A 61 13.41 11.52 8.51
C GLN A 61 12.59 11.53 7.21
N HIS A 62 11.97 10.41 6.87
CA HIS A 62 11.17 10.24 5.66
C HIS A 62 11.93 10.41 4.31
N GLY A 63 13.26 10.52 4.34
CA GLY A 63 14.08 10.65 3.14
C GLY A 63 14.07 9.40 2.26
N LEU A 64 14.01 9.58 0.94
CA LEU A 64 14.08 8.45 -0.01
C LEU A 64 15.45 7.77 0.02
N ASP A 65 16.51 8.51 0.26
CA ASP A 65 17.86 7.98 0.42
C ASP A 65 17.97 7.02 1.61
N GLN A 66 17.24 7.27 2.70
CA GLN A 66 17.16 6.35 3.83
C GLN A 66 16.46 5.05 3.45
N ARG A 67 15.37 5.11 2.65
CA ARG A 67 14.72 3.91 2.12
C ARG A 67 15.64 3.13 1.21
N LYS A 68 16.36 3.80 0.32
CA LYS A 68 17.33 3.17 -0.58
C LYS A 68 18.42 2.43 0.19
N ARG A 69 19.05 3.09 1.19
CA ARG A 69 20.09 2.46 2.03
C ARG A 69 19.58 1.26 2.82
N ASN A 70 18.33 1.28 3.22
CA ASN A 70 17.70 0.24 4.04
C ASN A 70 16.83 -0.73 3.24
N PHE A 71 16.88 -0.69 1.91
CA PHE A 71 16.05 -1.54 1.04
C PHE A 71 16.28 -3.04 1.29
N GLY A 72 17.50 -3.42 1.70
CA GLY A 72 17.85 -4.78 2.07
C GLY A 72 17.03 -5.36 3.23
N MET A 73 16.48 -4.53 4.12
CA MET A 73 15.62 -5.00 5.23
C MET A 73 14.37 -5.75 4.76
N LEU A 74 13.94 -5.52 3.52
CA LEU A 74 12.81 -6.25 2.92
C LEU A 74 13.13 -7.73 2.71
N LYS A 75 14.40 -8.09 2.53
CA LYS A 75 14.85 -9.49 2.46
C LYS A 75 14.74 -10.16 3.83
N ASP A 76 15.15 -9.47 4.89
CA ASP A 76 15.06 -9.98 6.26
C ASP A 76 13.59 -10.17 6.67
N PHE A 77 12.73 -9.24 6.27
CA PHE A 77 11.28 -9.35 6.46
C PHE A 77 10.71 -10.57 5.75
N ALA A 78 10.99 -10.75 4.46
CA ALA A 78 10.50 -11.90 3.68
C ALA A 78 11.03 -13.22 4.26
N HIS A 79 12.31 -13.28 4.61
CA HIS A 79 12.93 -14.43 5.24
C HIS A 79 12.23 -14.80 6.56
N CYS A 80 12.04 -13.81 7.44
CA CYS A 80 11.37 -14.06 8.73
C CYS A 80 9.93 -14.56 8.52
N MET A 81 9.17 -13.95 7.62
CA MET A 81 7.79 -14.33 7.34
C MET A 81 7.69 -15.74 6.75
N GLY A 82 8.55 -16.09 5.77
CA GLY A 82 8.58 -17.44 5.19
C GLY A 82 8.91 -18.51 6.25
N ARG A 83 9.88 -18.24 7.12
CA ARG A 83 10.24 -19.14 8.24
C ARG A 83 9.08 -19.38 9.21
N ASN A 84 8.10 -18.48 9.28
CA ASN A 84 6.94 -18.60 10.17
C ASN A 84 5.66 -19.04 9.42
N GLY A 85 5.80 -19.56 8.22
CA GLY A 85 4.67 -20.13 7.45
C GLY A 85 3.67 -19.08 6.97
N VAL A 86 4.12 -17.85 6.73
CA VAL A 86 3.31 -16.80 6.12
C VAL A 86 3.18 -17.07 4.62
N ASP A 87 1.96 -16.97 4.10
CA ASP A 87 1.65 -17.28 2.69
C ASP A 87 1.84 -16.08 1.76
N ALA A 88 1.60 -14.87 2.27
CA ALA A 88 1.78 -13.65 1.50
C ALA A 88 2.31 -12.51 2.37
N CYS A 89 3.21 -11.69 1.81
CA CYS A 89 3.79 -10.52 2.46
C CYS A 89 3.54 -9.25 1.68
N GLY A 90 3.23 -8.16 2.38
CA GLY A 90 3.03 -6.84 1.84
C GLY A 90 4.01 -5.81 2.41
N GLN A 91 4.83 -5.22 1.55
CA GLN A 91 5.58 -4.02 1.91
C GLN A 91 4.67 -2.81 1.77
N VAL A 92 4.38 -2.14 2.89
CA VAL A 92 3.50 -0.97 2.97
C VAL A 92 4.24 0.31 2.58
N GLY A 93 3.55 1.20 1.87
CA GLY A 93 4.07 2.48 1.39
C GLY A 93 4.61 2.43 -0.04
N SER A 94 4.02 3.25 -0.91
CA SER A 94 4.33 3.25 -2.36
C SER A 94 5.75 3.71 -2.71
N ASN A 95 6.35 4.55 -1.87
CA ASN A 95 7.61 5.23 -2.19
C ASN A 95 8.86 4.34 -2.19
N TRP A 96 8.76 3.11 -1.68
CA TRP A 96 9.89 2.17 -1.68
C TRP A 96 10.29 1.73 -3.10
N VAL A 97 9.34 1.64 -4.02
CA VAL A 97 9.62 1.16 -5.38
C VAL A 97 10.53 2.12 -6.15
N HIS A 98 10.21 3.41 -6.18
CA HIS A 98 11.06 4.38 -6.88
C HIS A 98 12.30 4.78 -6.06
N ALA A 99 12.24 4.77 -4.73
CA ALA A 99 13.40 5.01 -3.88
C ALA A 99 14.52 3.97 -4.08
N SER A 100 14.18 2.74 -4.48
CA SER A 100 15.16 1.68 -4.76
C SER A 100 16.09 2.01 -5.92
N GLY A 101 15.57 2.70 -6.94
CA GLY A 101 16.25 2.96 -8.21
C GLY A 101 16.31 1.74 -9.15
N LEU A 102 15.51 0.69 -8.89
CA LEU A 102 15.48 -0.53 -9.71
C LEU A 102 14.61 -0.40 -10.96
N GLY A 103 13.70 0.59 -11.00
CA GLY A 103 12.69 0.69 -12.04
C GLY A 103 11.58 -0.36 -11.91
N VAL A 104 10.61 -0.31 -12.82
CA VAL A 104 9.41 -1.16 -12.76
C VAL A 104 9.76 -2.64 -12.91
N ASP A 105 10.58 -3.00 -13.89
CA ASP A 105 10.99 -4.38 -14.12
C ASP A 105 11.87 -4.93 -13.00
N GLY A 106 12.83 -4.13 -12.50
CA GLY A 106 13.67 -4.56 -11.39
C GLY A 106 12.90 -4.75 -10.07
N ILE A 107 11.83 -3.99 -9.84
CA ILE A 107 10.93 -4.24 -8.69
C ILE A 107 10.13 -5.53 -8.89
N ARG A 108 9.64 -5.80 -10.10
CA ARG A 108 8.97 -7.06 -10.42
C ARG A 108 9.88 -8.25 -10.11
N GLU A 109 11.09 -8.24 -10.67
CA GLU A 109 12.09 -9.29 -10.46
C GLU A 109 12.49 -9.45 -8.98
N PHE A 110 12.59 -8.34 -8.24
CA PHE A 110 12.85 -8.37 -6.81
C PHE A 110 11.72 -9.07 -6.03
N CYS A 111 10.45 -8.77 -6.34
CA CYS A 111 9.31 -9.42 -5.71
C CYS A 111 9.25 -10.92 -6.06
N GLU A 112 9.42 -11.29 -7.32
CA GLU A 112 9.47 -12.67 -7.79
C GLU A 112 10.59 -13.46 -7.09
N LYS A 113 11.80 -12.88 -7.03
CA LYS A 113 12.94 -13.49 -6.35
C LYS A 113 12.69 -13.76 -4.87
N LEU A 114 12.14 -12.80 -4.12
CA LEU A 114 11.83 -13.02 -2.71
C LEU A 114 10.71 -14.06 -2.53
N SER A 115 9.76 -14.11 -3.44
CA SER A 115 8.70 -15.12 -3.42
C SER A 115 9.28 -16.52 -3.58
N ASP A 116 10.14 -16.71 -4.57
CA ASP A 116 10.78 -18.01 -4.86
C ASP A 116 11.74 -18.44 -3.73
N GLU A 117 12.56 -17.50 -3.22
CA GLU A 117 13.55 -17.80 -2.18
C GLU A 117 12.92 -18.19 -0.83
N HIS A 118 11.71 -17.69 -0.54
CA HIS A 118 11.09 -17.85 0.78
C HIS A 118 9.76 -18.62 0.77
N GLY A 119 9.31 -19.08 -0.39
CA GLY A 119 8.10 -19.90 -0.53
C GLY A 119 6.81 -19.16 -0.13
N LEU A 120 6.75 -17.84 -0.34
CA LEU A 120 5.60 -16.98 -0.04
C LEU A 120 5.35 -16.02 -1.20
N ALA A 121 4.17 -15.41 -1.28
CA ALA A 121 3.93 -14.34 -2.24
C ALA A 121 4.39 -12.99 -1.66
N PHE A 122 5.43 -12.37 -2.25
CA PHE A 122 5.94 -11.07 -1.80
C PHE A 122 5.44 -9.94 -2.69
N HIS A 123 4.85 -8.90 -2.10
CA HIS A 123 4.31 -7.76 -2.82
C HIS A 123 4.81 -6.43 -2.25
N MET A 124 5.01 -5.45 -3.14
CA MET A 124 5.28 -4.05 -2.77
C MET A 124 4.10 -3.16 -3.18
N ALA A 125 3.63 -2.31 -2.28
CA ALA A 125 2.44 -1.49 -2.49
C ALA A 125 2.51 -0.63 -3.77
N GLY A 126 3.65 -0.04 -4.07
CA GLY A 126 3.83 0.75 -5.29
C GLY A 126 3.74 -0.09 -6.57
N TYR A 127 4.22 -1.33 -6.56
CA TYR A 127 4.10 -2.22 -7.70
C TYR A 127 2.70 -2.85 -7.79
N ALA A 128 2.06 -3.12 -6.66
CA ALA A 128 0.68 -3.59 -6.63
C ALA A 128 -0.28 -2.58 -7.29
N MET A 129 -0.01 -1.26 -7.22
CA MET A 129 -0.77 -0.26 -7.97
C MET A 129 -0.65 -0.47 -9.49
N VAL A 130 0.56 -0.73 -10.00
CA VAL A 130 0.79 -1.04 -11.43
C VAL A 130 -0.03 -2.25 -11.85
N GLU A 131 0.01 -3.32 -11.06
CA GLU A 131 -0.73 -4.55 -11.35
C GLU A 131 -2.25 -4.35 -11.27
N ALA A 132 -2.73 -3.57 -10.31
CA ALA A 132 -4.14 -3.23 -10.14
C ALA A 132 -4.67 -2.42 -11.34
N LEU A 133 -3.94 -1.38 -11.76
CA LEU A 133 -4.29 -0.55 -12.91
C LEU A 133 -4.37 -1.39 -14.20
N ARG A 134 -3.39 -2.26 -14.43
CA ARG A 134 -3.39 -3.18 -15.57
C ARG A 134 -4.58 -4.16 -15.53
N ALA A 135 -4.88 -4.71 -14.35
CA ALA A 135 -6.01 -5.62 -14.17
C ALA A 135 -7.38 -4.96 -14.43
N MET A 136 -7.47 -3.65 -14.21
CA MET A 136 -8.67 -2.86 -14.48
C MET A 136 -8.69 -2.24 -15.89
N ASN A 137 -7.71 -2.55 -16.75
CA ASN A 137 -7.56 -1.98 -18.10
C ASN A 137 -7.53 -0.45 -18.12
N VAL A 138 -6.87 0.16 -17.12
CA VAL A 138 -6.66 1.61 -17.02
C VAL A 138 -5.44 2.00 -17.84
N GLU A 139 -5.53 3.07 -18.62
CA GLU A 139 -4.43 3.64 -19.39
C GLU A 139 -4.08 5.06 -18.90
N LYS A 140 -5.09 5.86 -18.59
CA LYS A 140 -4.96 7.27 -18.20
C LYS A 140 -5.30 7.46 -16.75
N ILE A 141 -4.43 8.11 -16.02
CA ILE A 141 -4.57 8.28 -14.57
C ILE A 141 -4.40 9.74 -14.14
N ALA A 142 -4.95 10.05 -12.97
CA ALA A 142 -4.59 11.25 -12.23
C ALA A 142 -4.14 10.89 -10.82
N LEU A 143 -2.99 11.40 -10.40
CA LEU A 143 -2.36 11.10 -9.12
C LEU A 143 -2.68 12.17 -8.09
N ASN A 144 -3.47 11.82 -7.08
CA ASN A 144 -3.77 12.66 -5.93
C ASN A 144 -2.84 12.29 -4.76
N ALA A 145 -1.83 13.10 -4.50
CA ALA A 145 -0.91 12.91 -3.38
C ALA A 145 -1.32 13.76 -2.18
N VAL A 146 -0.96 13.30 -0.99
CA VAL A 146 -1.18 14.07 0.24
C VAL A 146 -0.03 15.04 0.47
N TYR A 147 1.18 14.60 0.19
CA TYR A 147 2.42 15.29 0.58
C TYR A 147 2.96 16.16 -0.52
N HIS A 148 3.46 17.33 -0.13
CA HIS A 148 4.11 18.28 -1.04
C HIS A 148 5.61 17.98 -1.28
N TRP A 149 6.18 16.95 -0.70
CA TRP A 149 7.56 16.57 -0.98
C TRP A 149 7.70 16.05 -2.42
N PRO A 150 8.43 16.76 -3.30
CA PRO A 150 8.50 16.41 -4.72
C PRO A 150 8.96 14.96 -4.94
N ASP A 151 10.01 14.54 -4.25
CA ASP A 151 10.55 13.18 -4.35
C ASP A 151 9.49 12.09 -4.13
N TRP A 152 8.45 12.40 -3.35
CA TRP A 152 7.42 11.43 -3.05
C TRP A 152 6.39 11.31 -4.16
N TRP A 153 5.73 12.41 -4.51
CA TRP A 153 4.63 12.33 -5.47
C TRP A 153 5.12 12.32 -6.92
N GLN A 154 6.18 13.09 -7.25
CA GLN A 154 6.80 13.04 -8.58
C GLN A 154 7.49 11.70 -8.83
N GLY A 155 8.16 11.14 -7.80
CA GLY A 155 8.73 9.80 -7.89
C GLY A 155 7.69 8.72 -8.14
N THR A 156 6.52 8.81 -7.51
CA THR A 156 5.40 7.88 -7.78
C THR A 156 4.83 8.10 -9.18
N ALA A 157 4.63 9.36 -9.62
CA ALA A 157 4.16 9.66 -10.97
C ALA A 157 5.13 9.09 -12.02
N GLY A 158 6.43 9.37 -11.91
CA GLY A 158 7.45 8.86 -12.82
C GLY A 158 7.51 7.32 -12.86
N PHE A 159 7.32 6.65 -11.71
CA PHE A 159 7.26 5.17 -11.68
C PHE A 159 6.03 4.63 -12.43
N LEU A 160 4.88 5.31 -12.33
CA LEU A 160 3.68 4.93 -13.08
C LEU A 160 3.81 5.24 -14.58
N GLU A 161 4.45 6.36 -14.95
CA GLU A 161 4.79 6.66 -16.35
C GLU A 161 5.76 5.62 -16.95
N GLU A 162 6.79 5.22 -16.20
CA GLU A 162 7.71 4.12 -16.59
C GLU A 162 6.94 2.80 -16.78
N ALA A 163 5.90 2.56 -15.98
CA ALA A 163 5.03 1.39 -16.11
C ALA A 163 4.09 1.45 -17.32
N GLY A 164 4.07 2.57 -18.06
CA GLY A 164 3.32 2.78 -19.30
C GLY A 164 1.98 3.49 -19.14
N PHE A 165 1.68 4.10 -17.99
CA PHE A 165 0.45 4.86 -17.79
C PHE A 165 0.62 6.32 -18.22
N ASP A 166 -0.44 6.89 -18.80
CA ASP A 166 -0.51 8.31 -19.13
C ASP A 166 -1.01 9.11 -17.90
N VAL A 167 -0.08 9.83 -17.26
CA VAL A 167 -0.37 10.65 -16.07
C VAL A 167 -0.87 12.02 -16.49
N LEU A 168 -2.19 12.18 -16.62
CA LEU A 168 -2.82 13.41 -17.07
C LEU A 168 -2.69 14.57 -16.07
N TRP A 169 -2.60 14.23 -14.79
CA TRP A 169 -2.40 15.20 -13.72
C TRP A 169 -1.74 14.50 -12.52
N ALA A 170 -0.82 15.19 -11.88
CA ALA A 170 -0.25 14.77 -10.59
C ALA A 170 -0.06 16.01 -9.72
N GLY A 171 -0.43 15.91 -8.45
CA GLY A 171 -0.29 17.01 -7.49
C GLY A 171 -0.69 16.57 -6.10
N ASN A 172 -0.65 17.50 -5.16
CA ASN A 172 -0.81 17.25 -3.74
C ASN A 172 -1.72 18.30 -3.08
N PHE A 173 -1.95 18.18 -1.79
CA PHE A 173 -2.87 19.05 -1.06
C PHE A 173 -2.43 20.53 -1.02
N VAL A 174 -1.14 20.82 -1.12
CA VAL A 174 -0.65 22.19 -1.22
C VAL A 174 -0.92 22.76 -2.62
N ASP A 175 -0.66 21.98 -3.68
CA ASP A 175 -0.96 22.37 -5.07
C ASP A 175 -2.46 22.59 -5.31
N GLN A 176 -3.30 21.89 -4.55
CA GLN A 176 -4.77 22.06 -4.56
C GLN A 176 -5.23 23.26 -3.73
N GLY A 177 -4.34 23.89 -2.96
CA GLY A 177 -4.65 25.06 -2.12
C GLY A 177 -5.33 24.72 -0.79
N TRP A 178 -5.36 23.46 -0.35
CA TRP A 178 -5.93 23.05 0.94
C TRP A 178 -5.02 23.38 2.12
N PHE A 179 -3.71 23.43 1.89
CA PHE A 179 -2.70 23.79 2.88
C PHE A 179 -1.71 24.79 2.28
N ALA A 180 -1.15 25.66 3.12
CA ALA A 180 -0.20 26.68 2.67
C ALA A 180 1.15 26.07 2.23
N ASP A 181 1.60 25.03 2.94
CA ASP A 181 2.88 24.37 2.72
C ASP A 181 2.89 22.97 3.37
N GLN A 182 4.02 22.27 3.22
CA GLN A 182 4.22 20.94 3.82
C GLN A 182 4.18 20.96 5.34
N SER A 183 4.57 22.07 6.02
CA SER A 183 4.50 22.16 7.47
C SER A 183 3.06 22.08 7.95
N ALA A 184 2.16 22.82 7.30
CA ALA A 184 0.73 22.78 7.58
C ALA A 184 0.11 21.38 7.35
N VAL A 185 0.60 20.63 6.35
CA VAL A 185 0.22 19.21 6.15
C VAL A 185 0.72 18.36 7.31
N ASN A 186 1.97 18.54 7.75
CA ASN A 186 2.57 17.76 8.83
C ASN A 186 1.87 17.99 10.18
N GLU A 187 1.37 19.19 10.44
CA GLU A 187 0.60 19.53 11.64
C GLU A 187 -0.67 18.69 11.79
N GLN A 188 -1.22 18.16 10.69
CA GLN A 188 -2.37 17.27 10.71
C GLN A 188 -2.04 15.87 11.25
N ARG A 189 -0.77 15.53 11.42
CA ARG A 189 -0.32 14.20 11.90
C ARG A 189 -0.97 13.04 11.14
N TRP A 190 -1.08 13.18 9.83
CA TRP A 190 -1.67 12.19 8.91
C TRP A 190 -3.17 11.93 9.11
N ILE A 191 -3.88 12.78 9.85
CA ILE A 191 -5.31 12.68 10.07
C ILE A 191 -5.96 14.01 9.64
N PHE A 192 -6.75 13.95 8.58
CA PHE A 192 -7.34 15.12 7.94
C PHE A 192 -8.83 15.26 8.27
N ASP A 193 -9.40 16.43 7.95
CA ASP A 193 -10.84 16.64 7.99
C ASP A 193 -11.54 15.69 7.01
N GLY A 194 -12.67 15.11 7.41
CA GLY A 194 -13.39 14.11 6.64
C GLY A 194 -13.85 14.59 5.27
N ASP A 195 -14.21 15.88 5.15
CA ASP A 195 -14.66 16.46 3.89
C ASP A 195 -13.53 16.68 2.88
N LEU A 196 -12.28 16.65 3.33
CA LEU A 196 -11.13 16.93 2.46
C LEU A 196 -10.98 15.88 1.37
N ALA A 197 -11.32 14.63 1.64
CA ALA A 197 -11.26 13.58 0.64
C ALA A 197 -12.15 13.93 -0.57
N ASP A 198 -13.41 14.30 -0.33
CA ASP A 198 -14.37 14.65 -1.39
C ASP A 198 -13.91 15.86 -2.17
N LYS A 199 -13.57 16.94 -1.48
CA LYS A 199 -13.09 18.19 -2.10
C LYS A 199 -11.85 17.97 -2.94
N SER A 200 -10.89 17.20 -2.42
CA SER A 200 -9.65 16.90 -3.12
C SER A 200 -9.89 16.07 -4.40
N PHE A 201 -10.70 15.02 -4.30
CA PHE A 201 -10.99 14.20 -5.47
C PHE A 201 -11.88 14.90 -6.52
N GLN A 202 -12.82 15.77 -6.12
CA GLN A 202 -13.55 16.63 -7.04
C GLN A 202 -12.61 17.55 -7.80
N TYR A 203 -11.69 18.21 -7.10
CA TYR A 203 -10.66 19.06 -7.71
C TYR A 203 -9.83 18.28 -8.75
N VAL A 204 -9.36 17.09 -8.40
CA VAL A 204 -8.55 16.26 -9.33
C VAL A 204 -9.37 15.82 -10.53
N ALA A 205 -10.64 15.48 -10.36
CA ALA A 205 -11.54 15.11 -11.45
C ALA A 205 -11.79 16.27 -12.41
N GLU A 206 -11.89 17.50 -11.90
CA GLU A 206 -11.99 18.72 -12.74
C GLU A 206 -10.70 18.97 -13.53
N LYS A 207 -9.52 18.67 -12.94
CA LYS A 207 -8.22 18.84 -13.62
C LYS A 207 -7.93 17.77 -14.66
N ALA A 208 -8.40 16.55 -14.42
CA ALA A 208 -8.16 15.40 -15.30
C ALA A 208 -9.47 14.65 -15.61
N PRO A 209 -10.43 15.25 -16.28
CA PRO A 209 -11.73 14.62 -16.57
C PRO A 209 -11.62 13.41 -17.52
N ALA A 210 -10.52 13.34 -18.28
CA ALA A 210 -10.25 12.23 -19.19
C ALA A 210 -9.51 11.04 -18.53
N ALA A 211 -9.17 11.12 -17.24
CA ALA A 211 -8.55 9.99 -16.54
C ALA A 211 -9.51 8.81 -16.45
N ASP A 212 -9.01 7.59 -16.63
CA ASP A 212 -9.78 6.35 -16.48
C ASP A 212 -9.92 5.97 -15.00
N ALA A 213 -8.94 6.35 -14.18
CA ALA A 213 -8.92 6.13 -12.74
C ALA A 213 -8.20 7.25 -11.99
N TYR A 214 -8.50 7.39 -10.71
CA TYR A 214 -7.83 8.30 -9.79
C TYR A 214 -7.00 7.53 -8.79
N ILE A 215 -5.75 7.95 -8.60
CA ILE A 215 -4.77 7.27 -7.77
C ILE A 215 -4.54 8.07 -6.49
N VAL A 216 -4.42 7.38 -5.36
CA VAL A 216 -4.02 7.99 -4.09
C VAL A 216 -2.60 7.58 -3.74
N ASN A 217 -1.75 8.56 -3.51
CA ASN A 217 -0.42 8.35 -2.96
C ASN A 217 -0.28 9.00 -1.58
N GLY A 218 -0.01 8.19 -0.59
CA GLY A 218 0.18 8.60 0.79
C GLY A 218 -0.81 7.92 1.75
N MET A 219 -0.43 7.90 3.02
CA MET A 219 -1.27 7.35 4.09
C MET A 219 -2.27 8.41 4.54
N CYS A 220 -3.42 8.43 3.88
CA CYS A 220 -4.49 9.35 4.25
C CYS A 220 -5.42 8.70 5.26
N ASN A 221 -5.50 9.29 6.44
CA ASN A 221 -6.56 8.99 7.39
C ASN A 221 -7.44 10.23 7.49
N PHE A 222 -8.75 10.02 7.45
CA PHE A 222 -9.74 11.08 7.52
C PHE A 222 -10.62 10.88 8.75
N ARG A 223 -10.95 11.95 9.46
CA ARG A 223 -11.94 11.91 10.51
C ARG A 223 -13.31 12.05 9.89
N THR A 224 -13.89 10.91 9.56
CA THR A 224 -15.23 10.82 8.99
C THR A 224 -16.11 9.99 9.89
N GLY A 225 -17.40 9.89 9.54
CA GLY A 225 -18.33 9.06 10.24
C GLY A 225 -18.87 9.64 11.54
N GLN A 226 -19.81 8.92 12.14
CA GLN A 226 -20.67 9.43 13.22
C GLN A 226 -19.92 9.71 14.53
N ASN A 227 -18.75 9.13 14.74
CA ASN A 227 -17.99 9.24 16.00
C ASN A 227 -16.60 9.85 15.81
N GLY A 228 -16.34 10.50 14.68
CA GLY A 228 -15.01 11.04 14.34
C GLY A 228 -13.92 9.96 14.27
N GLN A 229 -14.30 8.74 14.00
CA GLN A 229 -13.35 7.64 13.83
C GLN A 229 -12.49 7.89 12.58
N PRO A 230 -11.20 7.61 12.64
CA PRO A 230 -10.36 7.68 11.45
C PRO A 230 -10.81 6.62 10.43
N GLU A 231 -10.99 7.05 9.20
CA GLU A 231 -11.24 6.18 8.05
C GLU A 231 -10.09 6.31 7.08
N ARG A 232 -9.68 5.20 6.50
CA ARG A 232 -8.66 5.18 5.45
C ARG A 232 -9.31 5.07 4.08
N MET A 233 -8.49 5.07 3.03
CA MET A 233 -8.98 4.97 1.66
C MET A 233 -9.83 3.72 1.41
N LEU A 234 -9.56 2.62 2.10
CA LEU A 234 -10.43 1.43 2.08
C LEU A 234 -11.91 1.75 2.33
N HIS A 235 -12.18 2.66 3.27
CA HIS A 235 -13.55 3.05 3.65
C HIS A 235 -14.11 4.17 2.77
N GLN A 236 -13.24 5.03 2.25
CA GLN A 236 -13.61 6.17 1.40
C GLN A 236 -13.89 5.75 -0.04
N THR A 237 -13.16 4.75 -0.55
CA THR A 237 -13.17 4.36 -1.96
C THR A 237 -14.57 4.12 -2.53
N PRO A 238 -15.48 3.34 -1.91
CA PRO A 238 -16.81 3.09 -2.50
C PRO A 238 -17.63 4.39 -2.71
N ARG A 239 -17.50 5.34 -1.78
CA ARG A 239 -18.19 6.63 -1.85
C ARG A 239 -17.59 7.53 -2.93
N LEU A 240 -16.26 7.60 -2.97
CA LEU A 240 -15.54 8.38 -3.99
C LEU A 240 -15.80 7.85 -5.40
N GLU A 241 -15.77 6.54 -5.59
CA GLU A 241 -16.10 5.92 -6.89
C GLU A 241 -17.55 6.19 -7.32
N THR A 242 -18.49 6.19 -6.37
CA THR A 242 -19.89 6.59 -6.66
C THR A 242 -19.98 8.05 -7.09
N MET A 243 -19.26 8.94 -6.42
CA MET A 243 -19.24 10.37 -6.72
C MET A 243 -18.58 10.67 -8.08
N LEU A 244 -17.50 9.97 -8.40
CA LEU A 244 -16.65 10.23 -9.57
C LEU A 244 -17.06 9.42 -10.80
N GLY A 245 -17.81 8.34 -10.62
CA GLY A 245 -18.16 7.40 -11.68
C GLY A 245 -16.97 6.62 -12.25
N LYS A 246 -15.83 6.58 -11.53
CA LYS A 246 -14.57 5.99 -11.97
C LYS A 246 -13.86 5.29 -10.80
N PRO A 247 -12.97 4.31 -11.07
CA PRO A 247 -12.18 3.67 -10.05
C PRO A 247 -11.29 4.64 -9.26
N VAL A 248 -11.19 4.40 -7.96
CA VAL A 248 -10.23 5.07 -7.07
C VAL A 248 -9.31 4.02 -6.48
N ILE A 249 -8.02 4.11 -6.78
CA ILE A 249 -7.04 3.10 -6.39
C ILE A 249 -6.01 3.74 -5.45
N ALA A 250 -5.97 3.25 -4.22
CA ALA A 250 -4.95 3.61 -3.24
C ALA A 250 -3.87 2.51 -3.17
N HIS A 251 -2.67 2.87 -2.77
CA HIS A 251 -1.56 1.93 -2.67
C HIS A 251 -1.82 0.79 -1.66
N ASP A 252 -2.54 1.06 -0.58
CA ASP A 252 -2.94 0.07 0.41
C ASP A 252 -4.02 -0.87 -0.13
N THR A 253 -5.09 -0.35 -0.76
CA THR A 253 -6.14 -1.18 -1.36
C THR A 253 -5.62 -2.04 -2.52
N ALA A 254 -4.67 -1.53 -3.31
CA ALA A 254 -3.99 -2.31 -4.35
C ALA A 254 -3.13 -3.45 -3.74
N LEU A 255 -2.42 -3.16 -2.64
CA LEU A 255 -1.68 -4.17 -1.91
C LEU A 255 -2.60 -5.25 -1.35
N TYR A 256 -3.74 -4.86 -0.72
CA TYR A 256 -4.72 -5.83 -0.20
C TYR A 256 -5.30 -6.70 -1.31
N TRP A 257 -5.65 -6.12 -2.44
CA TRP A 257 -6.11 -6.84 -3.62
C TRP A 257 -5.10 -7.91 -4.06
N ARG A 258 -3.82 -7.55 -4.14
CA ARG A 258 -2.75 -8.52 -4.51
C ARG A 258 -2.61 -9.64 -3.50
N MET A 259 -2.67 -9.34 -2.21
CA MET A 259 -2.56 -10.33 -1.15
C MET A 259 -3.75 -11.29 -1.15
N PHE A 260 -4.98 -10.78 -1.24
CA PHE A 260 -6.18 -11.63 -1.37
C PHE A 260 -6.13 -12.54 -2.60
N LYS A 261 -5.68 -11.98 -3.73
CA LYS A 261 -5.50 -12.75 -4.97
C LYS A 261 -4.49 -13.88 -4.81
N SER A 262 -3.37 -13.64 -4.13
CA SER A 262 -2.35 -14.66 -3.87
C SER A 262 -2.84 -15.78 -2.96
N LEU A 263 -3.70 -15.44 -2.00
CA LEU A 263 -4.32 -16.43 -1.12
C LEU A 263 -5.50 -17.18 -1.76
N SER A 264 -5.99 -16.74 -2.92
CA SER A 264 -7.26 -17.20 -3.51
C SER A 264 -8.45 -17.04 -2.55
N VAL A 265 -8.45 -15.96 -1.76
CA VAL A 265 -9.46 -15.62 -0.76
C VAL A 265 -10.11 -14.30 -1.13
N LYS A 266 -11.40 -14.15 -0.86
CA LYS A 266 -12.14 -12.90 -1.11
C LYS A 266 -12.27 -12.07 0.17
N PRO A 267 -12.17 -10.72 0.05
CA PRO A 267 -12.51 -9.83 1.14
C PRO A 267 -14.00 -9.91 1.48
N GLN A 268 -14.33 -9.63 2.74
CA GLN A 268 -15.71 -9.50 3.21
C GLN A 268 -16.19 -8.06 3.04
N GLY A 269 -17.42 -7.88 2.56
CA GLY A 269 -18.01 -6.55 2.35
C GLY A 269 -17.69 -5.96 0.96
N ARG A 270 -18.04 -4.66 0.83
CA ARG A 270 -17.86 -3.90 -0.42
C ARG A 270 -16.83 -2.79 -0.18
N HIS A 271 -15.75 -2.78 -0.97
CA HIS A 271 -14.60 -1.91 -0.73
C HIS A 271 -14.07 -1.27 -2.02
N GLY A 272 -14.95 -1.06 -3.00
CA GLY A 272 -14.63 -0.47 -4.29
C GLY A 272 -14.34 -1.49 -5.39
N GLN A 273 -14.36 -1.02 -6.62
CA GLN A 273 -14.32 -1.83 -7.83
C GLN A 273 -13.12 -2.77 -7.88
N LEU A 274 -11.94 -2.32 -7.42
CA LEU A 274 -10.74 -3.15 -7.42
C LEU A 274 -10.89 -4.39 -6.54
N LEU A 275 -11.28 -4.24 -5.28
CA LEU A 275 -11.45 -5.38 -4.35
C LEU A 275 -12.66 -6.25 -4.70
N GLU A 276 -13.70 -5.65 -5.29
CA GLU A 276 -14.87 -6.38 -5.80
C GLU A 276 -14.58 -7.18 -7.08
N SER A 277 -13.45 -6.95 -7.75
CA SER A 277 -13.01 -7.70 -8.95
C SER A 277 -12.43 -9.10 -8.61
N LEU A 278 -12.23 -9.43 -7.33
CA LEU A 278 -11.80 -10.74 -6.84
C LEU A 278 -13.01 -11.71 -6.78
#